data_4f5b4ceff736f6d7ad9071da49c6593f
#
_entry.id   4f5b4ceff736f6d7ad9071da49c6593f
#
_cell.length_a   1.000
_cell.length_b   1.000
_cell.length_c   1.000
_cell.angle_alpha   90.00
_cell.angle_beta   90.00
_cell.angle_gamma   90.00
#
_symmetry.space_group_name_H-M   'P 1'
#
loop_
_entity.id
_entity.type
_entity.pdbx_description
1 polymer ?
#
loop_
_entity_poly.entity_id
_entity_poly.type
_entity_poly.pdbx_seq_one_letter_code
_entity_poly.pdbx_strand_id
1 'polypeptide(L)'
;LKGVNLGGWFSQVDCIEEKDPQGFPGFFTHAETFLSFEDFRLLKKVGFNHVRLPIDYQNFFKGKELIPEEKAFELLDKALQEIQASGLAVILDLHKCPGHDFHLGCTQEQPFFSDPECRKDACKVWAMLAERYADQHEVMLELLNEPAGQDSKVWDVIKDELYKNVRAHAPKNPIVIGSNRWNSAEEFKYLTPVDDDNVIYSFHTYTPVCFTHQFAAWIQDPFFHQKRMWPGEYPAPDGEAKTKLNMDFGTWDKDRLRKSIENALEFRQKYDLPVAC
;
A
#
# COMPACT_ATOMS: atom_id res chain seq x y z
N LEU A 1 -2.42 -17.05 -0.27
CA LEU A 1 -2.81 -16.03 0.70
C LEU A 1 -4.14 -15.41 0.29
N LYS A 2 -5.00 -15.09 1.25
CA LYS A 2 -6.28 -14.41 1.04
C LYS A 2 -6.44 -13.37 2.15
N GLY A 3 -6.32 -12.10 1.80
CA GLY A 3 -6.34 -11.00 2.75
C GLY A 3 -7.29 -9.89 2.36
N VAL A 4 -7.43 -8.91 3.24
CA VAL A 4 -8.19 -7.68 3.02
C VAL A 4 -7.40 -6.49 3.55
N ASN A 5 -7.50 -5.35 2.86
CA ASN A 5 -6.89 -4.10 3.29
C ASN A 5 -7.83 -3.35 4.25
N LEU A 6 -7.30 -2.92 5.39
CA LEU A 6 -8.03 -2.16 6.41
C LEU A 6 -7.73 -0.66 6.28
N GLY A 7 -7.94 -0.10 5.08
CA GLY A 7 -7.73 1.32 4.80
C GLY A 7 -8.68 2.23 5.56
N GLY A 8 -8.25 3.46 5.84
CA GLY A 8 -9.04 4.47 6.55
C GLY A 8 -9.04 4.32 8.06
N TRP A 9 -8.31 3.37 8.63
CA TRP A 9 -8.20 3.21 10.09
C TRP A 9 -7.03 4.03 10.66
N PHE A 10 -5.80 3.70 10.30
CA PHE A 10 -4.59 4.43 10.70
C PHE A 10 -3.92 5.17 9.54
N SER A 11 -4.53 5.11 8.35
CA SER A 11 -4.07 5.76 7.14
C SER A 11 -5.20 6.57 6.51
N GLN A 12 -4.85 7.58 5.70
CA GLN A 12 -5.79 8.44 4.97
C GLN A 12 -6.82 9.14 5.87
N VAL A 13 -6.48 9.32 7.15
CA VAL A 13 -7.35 9.96 8.14
C VAL A 13 -7.54 11.44 7.82
N ASP A 14 -6.51 12.09 7.29
CA ASP A 14 -6.56 13.44 6.74
C ASP A 14 -7.63 13.60 5.65
N CYS A 15 -7.72 12.64 4.74
CA CYS A 15 -8.74 12.63 3.69
C CYS A 15 -10.16 12.44 4.24
N ILE A 16 -10.31 11.70 5.34
CA ILE A 16 -11.60 11.51 6.01
C ILE A 16 -12.01 12.80 6.71
N GLU A 17 -11.09 13.42 7.45
CA GLU A 17 -11.31 14.69 8.14
C GLU A 17 -11.65 15.83 7.16
N GLU A 18 -10.94 15.92 6.03
CA GLU A 18 -11.22 16.92 4.98
C GLU A 18 -12.63 16.79 4.39
N LYS A 19 -13.15 15.57 4.26
CA LYS A 19 -14.50 15.32 3.72
C LYS A 19 -15.62 15.64 4.70
N ASP A 20 -15.39 15.46 5.98
CA ASP A 20 -16.35 15.74 7.05
C ASP A 20 -15.67 16.36 8.29
N PRO A 21 -15.20 17.63 8.19
CA PRO A 21 -14.47 18.26 9.28
C PRO A 21 -15.30 18.45 10.55
N GLN A 22 -16.64 18.46 10.45
CA GLN A 22 -17.53 18.66 11.61
C GLN A 22 -17.94 17.34 12.25
N GLY A 23 -17.99 16.24 11.50
CA GLY A 23 -18.36 14.93 11.99
C GLY A 23 -17.16 14.06 12.37
N PHE A 24 -15.94 14.41 11.96
CA PHE A 24 -14.75 13.64 12.29
C PHE A 24 -14.40 13.76 13.78
N PRO A 25 -14.35 12.65 14.53
CA PRO A 25 -14.19 12.69 16.01
C PRO A 25 -12.74 12.94 16.47
N GLY A 26 -11.82 13.16 15.54
CA GLY A 26 -10.37 13.21 15.78
C GLY A 26 -9.73 11.82 15.73
N PHE A 27 -8.44 11.79 15.37
CA PHE A 27 -7.68 10.56 15.10
C PHE A 27 -7.80 9.51 16.20
N PHE A 28 -7.61 9.87 17.47
CA PHE A 28 -7.61 8.90 18.56
C PHE A 28 -8.97 8.22 18.75
N THR A 29 -10.06 9.00 18.76
CA THR A 29 -11.42 8.46 18.88
C THR A 29 -11.77 7.60 17.66
N HIS A 30 -11.39 8.06 16.47
CA HIS A 30 -11.56 7.30 15.25
C HIS A 30 -10.83 5.95 15.33
N ALA A 31 -9.54 5.95 15.70
CA ALA A 31 -8.75 4.74 15.81
C ALA A 31 -9.29 3.75 16.87
N GLU A 32 -9.86 4.27 17.97
CA GLU A 32 -10.47 3.45 19.03
C GLU A 32 -11.80 2.78 18.60
N THR A 33 -12.53 3.38 17.65
CA THR A 33 -13.92 2.98 17.35
C THR A 33 -14.14 2.46 15.93
N PHE A 34 -13.15 2.52 15.05
CA PHE A 34 -13.28 2.18 13.63
C PHE A 34 -13.54 0.70 13.38
N LEU A 35 -12.80 -0.17 14.06
CA LEU A 35 -12.96 -1.63 14.00
C LEU A 35 -12.95 -2.23 15.41
N SER A 36 -13.58 -3.39 15.54
CA SER A 36 -13.68 -4.16 16.78
C SER A 36 -13.08 -5.55 16.59
N PHE A 37 -12.81 -6.23 17.71
CA PHE A 37 -12.35 -7.63 17.70
C PHE A 37 -13.31 -8.57 16.94
N GLU A 38 -14.62 -8.30 16.99
CA GLU A 38 -15.64 -9.11 16.29
C GLU A 38 -15.50 -9.00 14.77
N ASP A 39 -15.06 -7.85 14.24
CA ASP A 39 -14.81 -7.68 12.81
C ASP A 39 -13.66 -8.59 12.33
N PHE A 40 -12.58 -8.72 13.13
CA PHE A 40 -11.48 -9.64 12.82
C PHE A 40 -11.89 -11.09 12.89
N ARG A 41 -12.72 -11.45 13.87
CA ARG A 41 -13.31 -12.80 13.96
C ARG A 41 -14.19 -13.12 12.75
N LEU A 42 -14.96 -12.14 12.27
CA LEU A 42 -15.75 -12.29 11.06
C LEU A 42 -14.86 -12.50 9.83
N LEU A 43 -13.80 -11.70 9.66
CA LEU A 43 -12.82 -11.88 8.57
C LEU A 43 -12.23 -13.30 8.59
N LYS A 44 -11.82 -13.78 9.75
CA LYS A 44 -11.33 -15.16 9.92
C LYS A 44 -12.37 -16.20 9.54
N LYS A 45 -13.61 -16.03 10.02
CA LYS A 45 -14.72 -16.94 9.74
C LYS A 45 -15.05 -17.04 8.25
N VAL A 46 -14.96 -15.96 7.49
CA VAL A 46 -15.21 -15.96 6.05
C VAL A 46 -13.98 -16.41 5.22
N GLY A 47 -12.90 -16.81 5.90
CA GLY A 47 -11.77 -17.52 5.29
C GLY A 47 -10.59 -16.62 4.90
N PHE A 48 -10.49 -15.41 5.44
CA PHE A 48 -9.26 -14.63 5.34
C PHE A 48 -8.18 -15.18 6.28
N ASN A 49 -6.91 -15.07 5.90
CA ASN A 49 -5.78 -15.53 6.70
C ASN A 49 -4.82 -14.40 7.09
N HIS A 50 -4.96 -13.23 6.50
CA HIS A 50 -4.23 -12.03 6.88
C HIS A 50 -5.04 -10.77 6.60
N VAL A 51 -4.61 -9.68 7.20
CA VAL A 51 -5.05 -8.32 6.88
C VAL A 51 -3.83 -7.47 6.51
N ARG A 52 -4.02 -6.49 5.63
CA ARG A 52 -3.06 -5.42 5.39
C ARG A 52 -3.53 -4.20 6.18
N LEU A 53 -2.65 -3.67 7.03
CA LEU A 53 -2.92 -2.55 7.92
C LEU A 53 -2.06 -1.36 7.51
N PRO A 54 -2.61 -0.44 6.71
CA PRO A 54 -1.90 0.77 6.31
C PRO A 54 -1.80 1.77 7.45
N ILE A 55 -0.62 2.40 7.60
CA ILE A 55 -0.39 3.50 8.54
C ILE A 55 0.24 4.70 7.85
N ASP A 56 -0.23 5.90 8.15
CA ASP A 56 0.42 7.14 7.77
C ASP A 56 1.34 7.61 8.90
N TYR A 57 2.63 7.84 8.59
CA TYR A 57 3.61 8.19 9.61
C TYR A 57 3.23 9.43 10.43
N GLN A 58 2.49 10.38 9.84
CA GLN A 58 2.07 11.62 10.50
C GLN A 58 1.18 11.38 11.73
N ASN A 59 0.49 10.25 11.77
CA ASN A 59 -0.36 9.87 12.91
C ASN A 59 0.47 9.33 14.09
N PHE A 60 1.70 8.88 13.83
CA PHE A 60 2.57 8.19 14.79
C PHE A 60 3.80 8.99 15.20
N PHE A 61 4.15 10.02 14.43
CA PHE A 61 5.35 10.82 14.66
C PHE A 61 5.04 12.30 14.56
N LYS A 62 5.57 13.08 15.49
CA LYS A 62 5.35 14.53 15.58
C LYS A 62 6.61 15.33 15.27
N GLY A 63 6.40 16.45 14.60
CA GLY A 63 7.44 17.44 14.31
C GLY A 63 8.54 16.92 13.37
N LYS A 64 9.51 17.77 13.12
CA LYS A 64 10.65 17.43 12.24
C LYS A 64 11.61 16.40 12.87
N GLU A 65 11.59 16.29 14.18
CA GLU A 65 12.44 15.34 14.91
C GLU A 65 11.87 13.92 14.90
N LEU A 66 10.65 13.72 14.35
CA LEU A 66 9.94 12.45 14.32
C LEU A 66 9.78 11.84 15.72
N ILE A 67 9.27 12.65 16.67
CA ILE A 67 9.03 12.20 18.04
C ILE A 67 7.82 11.23 18.04
N PRO A 68 7.96 10.01 18.58
CA PRO A 68 6.86 9.06 18.64
C PRO A 68 5.65 9.60 19.42
N GLU A 69 4.45 9.41 18.90
CA GLU A 69 3.18 9.64 19.60
C GLU A 69 2.76 8.35 20.30
N GLU A 70 3.14 8.18 21.56
CA GLU A 70 2.95 6.93 22.30
C GLU A 70 1.49 6.47 22.33
N LYS A 71 0.52 7.38 22.46
CA LYS A 71 -0.91 7.00 22.42
C LYS A 71 -1.31 6.38 21.08
N ALA A 72 -0.76 6.86 19.96
CA ALA A 72 -1.01 6.27 18.65
C ALA A 72 -0.42 4.86 18.55
N PHE A 73 0.78 4.67 19.09
CA PHE A 73 1.43 3.36 19.14
C PHE A 73 0.70 2.37 20.06
N GLU A 74 0.18 2.80 21.22
CA GLU A 74 -0.66 1.97 22.09
C GLU A 74 -1.90 1.46 21.36
N LEU A 75 -2.54 2.29 20.53
CA LEU A 75 -3.69 1.89 19.72
C LEU A 75 -3.29 0.89 18.61
N LEU A 76 -2.16 1.11 17.96
CA LEU A 76 -1.64 0.19 16.96
C LEU A 76 -1.26 -1.16 17.57
N ASP A 77 -0.58 -1.17 18.72
CA ASP A 77 -0.21 -2.39 19.45
C ASP A 77 -1.46 -3.20 19.82
N LYS A 78 -2.49 -2.52 20.33
CA LYS A 78 -3.78 -3.14 20.63
C LYS A 78 -4.42 -3.74 19.37
N ALA A 79 -4.43 -2.99 18.26
CA ALA A 79 -4.97 -3.47 16.99
C ALA A 79 -4.24 -4.74 16.52
N LEU A 80 -2.90 -4.74 16.55
CA LEU A 80 -2.09 -5.91 16.17
C LEU A 80 -2.38 -7.11 17.06
N GLN A 81 -2.47 -6.92 18.39
CA GLN A 81 -2.82 -7.99 19.33
C GLN A 81 -4.21 -8.59 19.05
N GLU A 82 -5.21 -7.77 18.80
CA GLU A 82 -6.58 -8.23 18.50
C GLU A 82 -6.65 -8.98 17.16
N ILE A 83 -5.96 -8.49 16.13
CA ILE A 83 -5.88 -9.15 14.82
C ILE A 83 -5.20 -10.53 14.97
N GLN A 84 -4.06 -10.60 15.63
CA GLN A 84 -3.32 -11.85 15.87
C GLN A 84 -4.11 -12.82 16.75
N ALA A 85 -4.79 -12.34 17.81
CA ALA A 85 -5.66 -13.15 18.66
C ALA A 85 -6.85 -13.76 17.89
N SER A 86 -7.28 -13.13 16.78
CA SER A 86 -8.29 -13.70 15.89
C SER A 86 -7.73 -14.76 14.91
N GLY A 87 -6.41 -15.01 14.93
CA GLY A 87 -5.71 -15.96 14.06
C GLY A 87 -5.43 -15.41 12.65
N LEU A 88 -5.35 -14.10 12.49
CA LEU A 88 -4.95 -13.43 11.25
C LEU A 88 -3.50 -12.95 11.35
N ALA A 89 -2.71 -13.13 10.29
CA ALA A 89 -1.42 -12.46 10.13
C ALA A 89 -1.63 -11.00 9.70
N VAL A 90 -0.60 -10.17 9.84
CA VAL A 90 -0.67 -8.74 9.50
C VAL A 90 0.42 -8.38 8.50
N ILE A 91 0.06 -7.61 7.47
CA ILE A 91 0.99 -6.81 6.68
C ILE A 91 0.87 -5.37 7.21
N LEU A 92 1.87 -4.90 7.94
CA LEU A 92 1.97 -3.51 8.38
C LEU A 92 2.59 -2.70 7.25
N ASP A 93 1.79 -1.85 6.63
CA ASP A 93 2.18 -1.06 5.48
C ASP A 93 2.44 0.39 5.85
N LEU A 94 3.64 0.89 5.53
CA LEU A 94 3.92 2.32 5.59
C LEU A 94 3.27 3.00 4.38
N HIS A 95 2.08 3.57 4.60
CA HIS A 95 1.22 4.07 3.52
C HIS A 95 1.67 5.42 2.97
N LYS A 96 2.09 6.31 3.87
CA LYS A 96 2.78 7.56 3.57
C LYS A 96 4.07 7.62 4.38
N CYS A 97 5.13 8.18 3.81
CA CYS A 97 6.40 8.40 4.51
C CYS A 97 6.89 9.84 4.31
N PRO A 98 7.90 10.31 5.06
CA PRO A 98 8.47 11.63 4.85
C PRO A 98 8.84 11.89 3.38
N GLY A 99 8.26 12.95 2.80
CA GLY A 99 8.49 13.34 1.42
C GLY A 99 7.76 12.54 0.34
N HIS A 100 6.92 11.55 0.71
CA HIS A 100 6.12 10.76 -0.23
C HIS A 100 4.65 10.72 0.17
N ASP A 101 3.80 11.03 -0.81
CA ASP A 101 2.35 10.80 -0.80
C ASP A 101 1.92 10.28 -2.17
N PHE A 102 1.41 9.05 -2.22
CA PHE A 102 1.03 8.38 -3.47
C PHE A 102 -0.10 9.11 -4.23
N HIS A 103 -0.91 9.94 -3.55
CA HIS A 103 -1.95 10.76 -4.20
C HIS A 103 -1.36 11.83 -5.14
N LEU A 104 -0.13 12.28 -4.90
CA LEU A 104 0.55 13.25 -5.77
C LEU A 104 0.96 12.66 -7.10
N GLY A 105 1.10 11.34 -7.17
CA GLY A 105 1.41 10.59 -8.38
C GLY A 105 2.81 10.83 -8.94
N CYS A 106 3.09 10.23 -10.10
CA CYS A 106 4.39 10.31 -10.79
C CYS A 106 4.58 11.59 -11.60
N THR A 107 3.57 12.46 -11.68
CA THR A 107 3.62 13.70 -12.48
C THR A 107 4.28 14.85 -11.75
N GLN A 108 4.38 14.77 -10.44
CA GLN A 108 5.06 15.73 -9.58
C GLN A 108 6.34 15.10 -9.02
N GLU A 109 7.40 15.91 -8.92
CA GLU A 109 8.58 15.49 -8.20
C GLU A 109 8.26 15.44 -6.70
N GLN A 110 8.49 14.28 -6.08
CA GLN A 110 8.31 14.11 -4.66
C GLN A 110 9.68 14.06 -3.98
N PRO A 111 9.89 14.84 -2.90
CA PRO A 111 11.20 14.95 -2.23
C PRO A 111 11.81 13.61 -1.82
N PHE A 112 10.99 12.63 -1.48
CA PHE A 112 11.45 11.28 -1.13
C PHE A 112 12.37 10.64 -2.19
N PHE A 113 12.12 10.90 -3.49
CA PHE A 113 12.91 10.32 -4.58
C PHE A 113 14.17 11.12 -4.88
N SER A 114 14.21 12.42 -4.59
CA SER A 114 15.32 13.31 -4.97
C SER A 114 16.14 13.82 -3.78
N ASP A 115 15.54 13.95 -2.58
CA ASP A 115 16.19 14.49 -1.38
C ASP A 115 16.64 13.35 -0.44
N PRO A 116 17.97 13.18 -0.21
CA PRO A 116 18.49 12.19 0.73
C PRO A 116 18.01 12.38 2.18
N GLU A 117 17.70 13.61 2.62
CA GLU A 117 17.23 13.84 4.00
C GLU A 117 15.81 13.29 4.19
N CYS A 118 14.93 13.40 3.18
CA CYS A 118 13.61 12.76 3.23
C CYS A 118 13.73 11.22 3.34
N ARG A 119 14.65 10.61 2.60
CA ARG A 119 14.91 9.16 2.70
C ARG A 119 15.46 8.77 4.05
N LYS A 120 16.39 9.57 4.60
CA LYS A 120 16.92 9.36 5.94
C LYS A 120 15.84 9.44 7.02
N ASP A 121 14.89 10.35 6.87
CA ASP A 121 13.75 10.45 7.77
C ASP A 121 12.79 9.26 7.61
N ALA A 122 12.54 8.78 6.40
CA ALA A 122 11.80 7.54 6.17
C ALA A 122 12.51 6.30 6.78
N CYS A 123 13.85 6.24 6.69
CA CYS A 123 14.65 5.21 7.35
C CYS A 123 14.56 5.30 8.88
N LYS A 124 14.49 6.50 9.48
CA LYS A 124 14.26 6.66 10.93
C LYS A 124 12.88 6.15 11.35
N VAL A 125 11.83 6.50 10.59
CA VAL A 125 10.48 5.97 10.81
C VAL A 125 10.50 4.45 10.80
N TRP A 126 11.12 3.85 9.76
CA TRP A 126 11.22 2.41 9.66
C TRP A 126 12.07 1.77 10.75
N ALA A 127 13.16 2.39 11.16
CA ALA A 127 13.99 1.85 12.25
C ALA A 127 13.16 1.68 13.54
N MET A 128 12.38 2.71 13.90
CA MET A 128 11.52 2.68 15.08
C MET A 128 10.36 1.67 14.96
N LEU A 129 9.70 1.60 13.80
CA LEU A 129 8.64 0.62 13.54
C LEU A 129 9.19 -0.82 13.54
N ALA A 130 10.27 -1.05 12.83
CA ALA A 130 10.90 -2.35 12.70
C ALA A 130 11.41 -2.88 14.05
N GLU A 131 12.07 -2.04 14.84
CA GLU A 131 12.53 -2.39 16.19
C GLU A 131 11.36 -2.71 17.13
N ARG A 132 10.26 -1.91 17.10
CA ARG A 132 9.07 -2.15 17.94
C ARG A 132 8.41 -3.49 17.67
N TYR A 133 8.41 -3.95 16.43
CA TYR A 133 7.71 -5.18 16.01
C TYR A 133 8.66 -6.33 15.65
N ALA A 134 9.96 -6.23 15.94
CA ALA A 134 10.99 -7.23 15.60
C ALA A 134 10.73 -8.64 16.14
N ASP A 135 10.11 -8.74 17.31
CA ASP A 135 9.79 -10.03 17.95
C ASP A 135 8.41 -10.60 17.51
N GLN A 136 7.65 -9.85 16.72
CA GLN A 136 6.34 -10.26 16.21
C GLN A 136 6.47 -10.80 14.78
N HIS A 137 6.97 -12.03 14.63
CA HIS A 137 7.31 -12.61 13.32
C HIS A 137 6.10 -12.84 12.40
N GLU A 138 4.89 -12.77 12.91
CA GLU A 138 3.64 -12.81 12.12
C GLU A 138 3.26 -11.44 11.54
N VAL A 139 3.98 -10.38 11.90
CA VAL A 139 3.86 -9.05 11.30
C VAL A 139 4.86 -8.95 10.15
N MET A 140 4.33 -8.90 8.94
CA MET A 140 5.09 -8.60 7.72
C MET A 140 5.21 -7.09 7.56
N LEU A 141 6.36 -6.59 7.14
CA LEU A 141 6.67 -5.16 7.03
C LEU A 141 6.69 -4.75 5.56
N GLU A 142 5.69 -4.00 5.10
CA GLU A 142 5.62 -3.50 3.74
C GLU A 142 6.29 -2.13 3.63
N LEU A 143 7.39 -2.06 2.85
CA LEU A 143 8.32 -0.93 2.84
C LEU A 143 7.66 0.41 2.50
N LEU A 144 6.77 0.44 1.53
CA LEU A 144 6.06 1.65 1.11
C LEU A 144 4.86 1.29 0.23
N ASN A 145 3.70 1.86 0.55
CA ASN A 145 2.55 1.82 -0.33
C ASN A 145 2.81 2.62 -1.61
N GLU A 146 2.56 1.99 -2.72
CA GLU A 146 2.45 2.65 -4.02
C GLU A 146 3.54 3.70 -4.30
N PRO A 147 4.82 3.32 -4.34
CA PRO A 147 5.87 4.23 -4.75
C PRO A 147 5.52 4.90 -6.09
N ALA A 148 5.58 6.23 -6.15
CA ALA A 148 5.16 7.01 -7.31
C ALA A 148 6.30 7.89 -7.85
N GLY A 149 7.48 7.30 -8.02
CA GLY A 149 8.65 7.96 -8.57
C GLY A 149 8.59 8.11 -10.09
N GLN A 150 9.20 9.16 -10.61
CA GLN A 150 9.27 9.41 -12.05
C GLN A 150 10.15 8.38 -12.77
N ASP A 151 11.23 7.92 -12.14
CA ASP A 151 12.16 6.92 -12.66
C ASP A 151 12.17 5.67 -11.78
N SER A 152 11.81 4.53 -12.37
CA SER A 152 11.73 3.25 -11.66
C SER A 152 13.08 2.68 -11.27
N LYS A 153 14.17 3.10 -11.91
CA LYS A 153 15.53 2.75 -11.51
C LYS A 153 15.95 3.45 -10.21
N VAL A 154 15.44 4.68 -10.00
CA VAL A 154 15.64 5.40 -8.73
C VAL A 154 14.93 4.66 -7.60
N TRP A 155 13.69 4.21 -7.82
CA TRP A 155 12.98 3.40 -6.84
C TRP A 155 13.72 2.09 -6.54
N ASP A 156 14.26 1.41 -7.56
CA ASP A 156 14.98 0.15 -7.35
C ASP A 156 16.20 0.31 -6.43
N VAL A 157 16.87 1.48 -6.45
CA VAL A 157 17.95 1.81 -5.51
C VAL A 157 17.39 2.14 -4.11
N ILE A 158 16.34 2.95 -4.04
CA ILE A 158 15.76 3.39 -2.76
C ILE A 158 15.15 2.21 -2.00
N LYS A 159 14.50 1.27 -2.68
CA LYS A 159 13.97 0.07 -2.04
C LYS A 159 15.05 -0.75 -1.32
N ASP A 160 16.26 -0.82 -1.91
CA ASP A 160 17.39 -1.52 -1.28
C ASP A 160 17.89 -0.78 -0.03
N GLU A 161 17.85 0.55 -0.04
CA GLU A 161 18.17 1.37 1.13
C GLU A 161 17.16 1.11 2.26
N LEU A 162 15.87 1.19 1.97
CA LEU A 162 14.80 0.88 2.94
C LEU A 162 14.87 -0.56 3.44
N TYR A 163 15.02 -1.53 2.53
CA TYR A 163 15.14 -2.94 2.86
C TYR A 163 16.27 -3.20 3.84
N LYS A 164 17.47 -2.69 3.55
CA LYS A 164 18.64 -2.86 4.44
C LYS A 164 18.41 -2.25 5.82
N ASN A 165 17.76 -1.09 5.87
CA ASN A 165 17.40 -0.46 7.13
C ASN A 165 16.41 -1.31 7.93
N VAL A 166 15.30 -1.74 7.31
CA VAL A 166 14.29 -2.57 7.98
C VAL A 166 14.88 -3.91 8.43
N ARG A 167 15.62 -4.58 7.57
CA ARG A 167 16.23 -5.88 7.89
C ARG A 167 17.22 -5.81 9.03
N ALA A 168 17.95 -4.69 9.17
CA ALA A 168 18.88 -4.48 10.28
C ALA A 168 18.15 -4.40 11.64
N HIS A 169 16.93 -3.86 11.69
CA HIS A 169 16.15 -3.68 12.92
C HIS A 169 15.13 -4.81 13.16
N ALA A 170 14.67 -5.48 12.10
CA ALA A 170 13.73 -6.60 12.16
C ALA A 170 14.27 -7.82 11.39
N PRO A 171 15.26 -8.53 11.93
CA PRO A 171 16.01 -9.57 11.19
C PRO A 171 15.17 -10.78 10.79
N LYS A 172 14.01 -11.01 11.41
CA LYS A 172 13.18 -12.22 11.21
C LYS A 172 11.82 -11.95 10.60
N ASN A 173 11.37 -10.71 10.56
CA ASN A 173 10.06 -10.38 9.99
C ASN A 173 10.08 -10.56 8.47
N PRO A 174 9.04 -11.11 7.84
CA PRO A 174 8.91 -11.04 6.41
C PRO A 174 8.81 -9.59 5.95
N ILE A 175 9.47 -9.25 4.85
CA ILE A 175 9.40 -7.91 4.26
C ILE A 175 8.61 -7.98 2.95
N VAL A 176 7.72 -7.01 2.73
CA VAL A 176 6.95 -6.88 1.49
C VAL A 176 7.50 -5.71 0.69
N ILE A 177 7.83 -5.97 -0.57
CA ILE A 177 8.44 -5.00 -1.49
C ILE A 177 7.55 -4.82 -2.72
N GLY A 178 7.05 -3.61 -2.91
CA GLY A 178 6.29 -3.23 -4.09
C GLY A 178 7.16 -2.65 -5.21
N SER A 179 6.64 -2.68 -6.44
CA SER A 179 7.23 -2.00 -7.58
C SER A 179 6.90 -0.50 -7.61
N ASN A 180 7.46 0.25 -8.55
CA ASN A 180 7.16 1.66 -8.75
C ASN A 180 5.78 1.87 -9.44
N ARG A 181 5.43 3.14 -9.68
CA ARG A 181 4.21 3.58 -10.37
C ARG A 181 2.95 2.92 -9.83
N TRP A 182 2.70 3.19 -8.53
CA TRP A 182 1.57 2.64 -7.75
C TRP A 182 1.58 1.11 -7.68
N ASN A 183 2.76 0.53 -7.43
CA ASN A 183 2.96 -0.93 -7.39
C ASN A 183 2.51 -1.63 -8.69
N SER A 184 2.71 -1.00 -9.85
CA SER A 184 2.26 -1.57 -11.12
C SER A 184 3.00 -2.87 -11.45
N ALA A 185 2.25 -3.89 -11.91
CA ALA A 185 2.84 -5.13 -12.38
C ALA A 185 3.81 -4.93 -13.56
N GLU A 186 3.60 -3.90 -14.39
CA GLU A 186 4.49 -3.57 -15.51
C GLU A 186 5.88 -3.13 -15.07
N GLU A 187 6.00 -2.57 -13.86
CA GLU A 187 7.25 -2.03 -13.34
C GLU A 187 8.18 -3.11 -12.78
N PHE A 188 7.72 -4.35 -12.64
CA PHE A 188 8.55 -5.50 -12.24
C PHE A 188 9.76 -5.73 -13.16
N LYS A 189 9.68 -5.31 -14.41
CA LYS A 189 10.83 -5.33 -15.34
C LYS A 189 12.04 -4.48 -14.92
N TYR A 190 11.82 -3.52 -14.01
CA TYR A 190 12.86 -2.64 -13.46
C TYR A 190 13.26 -3.03 -12.03
N LEU A 191 12.56 -4.00 -11.43
CA LEU A 191 12.76 -4.42 -10.06
C LEU A 191 13.86 -5.47 -10.00
N THR A 192 14.89 -5.22 -9.18
CA THR A 192 15.95 -6.20 -8.88
C THR A 192 15.64 -6.88 -7.55
N PRO A 193 15.63 -8.21 -7.48
CA PRO A 193 15.41 -8.90 -6.20
C PRO A 193 16.54 -8.66 -5.22
N VAL A 194 16.22 -8.61 -3.93
CA VAL A 194 17.20 -8.66 -2.85
C VAL A 194 17.60 -10.11 -2.57
N ASP A 195 18.80 -10.34 -2.04
CA ASP A 195 19.31 -11.66 -1.67
C ASP A 195 18.79 -12.03 -0.26
N ASP A 196 17.51 -12.41 -0.20
CA ASP A 196 16.82 -12.76 1.05
C ASP A 196 15.58 -13.59 0.75
N ASP A 197 15.51 -14.79 1.30
CA ASP A 197 14.39 -15.73 1.14
C ASP A 197 13.13 -15.34 1.93
N ASN A 198 13.23 -14.37 2.85
CA ASN A 198 12.12 -13.91 3.68
C ASN A 198 11.50 -12.59 3.19
N VAL A 199 11.37 -12.48 1.87
CA VAL A 199 10.79 -11.33 1.17
C VAL A 199 9.66 -11.78 0.26
N ILE A 200 8.57 -11.00 0.23
CA ILE A 200 7.44 -11.15 -0.68
C ILE A 200 7.41 -9.91 -1.58
N TYR A 201 7.36 -10.11 -2.88
CA TYR A 201 7.14 -9.01 -3.82
C TYR A 201 5.65 -8.79 -4.04
N SER A 202 5.22 -7.53 -4.15
CA SER A 202 3.81 -7.20 -4.31
C SER A 202 3.55 -6.28 -5.49
N PHE A 203 2.38 -6.41 -6.08
CA PHE A 203 1.85 -5.45 -7.05
C PHE A 203 0.39 -5.16 -6.77
N HIS A 204 -0.07 -3.99 -7.20
CA HIS A 204 -1.46 -3.61 -7.22
C HIS A 204 -2.00 -3.65 -8.64
N THR A 205 -3.25 -4.04 -8.80
CA THR A 205 -3.94 -3.95 -10.09
C THR A 205 -5.39 -3.54 -9.90
N TYR A 206 -5.75 -2.46 -10.62
CA TYR A 206 -7.13 -1.97 -10.74
C TYR A 206 -7.60 -2.00 -12.20
N THR A 207 -6.84 -2.66 -13.06
CA THR A 207 -7.09 -2.75 -14.49
C THR A 207 -8.24 -3.73 -14.80
N PRO A 208 -9.22 -3.35 -15.60
CA PRO A 208 -9.42 -2.03 -16.20
C PRO A 208 -10.04 -1.02 -15.21
N VAL A 209 -9.43 0.15 -15.09
CA VAL A 209 -9.79 1.18 -14.09
C VAL A 209 -11.26 1.61 -14.22
N CYS A 210 -11.80 1.67 -15.45
CA CYS A 210 -13.20 2.02 -15.68
C CYS A 210 -14.22 1.01 -15.11
N PHE A 211 -13.80 -0.23 -14.83
CA PHE A 211 -14.61 -1.22 -14.13
C PHE A 211 -14.41 -1.15 -12.63
N THR A 212 -13.16 -1.13 -12.17
CA THR A 212 -12.84 -1.19 -10.74
C THR A 212 -13.18 0.09 -9.99
N HIS A 213 -13.14 1.25 -10.69
CA HIS A 213 -13.45 2.56 -10.13
C HIS A 213 -14.83 3.09 -10.56
N GLN A 214 -15.71 2.22 -11.11
CA GLN A 214 -17.07 2.65 -11.43
C GLN A 214 -17.78 3.16 -10.16
N PHE A 215 -18.43 4.33 -10.27
CA PHE A 215 -19.09 5.03 -9.17
C PHE A 215 -18.19 5.43 -7.99
N ALA A 216 -16.87 5.48 -8.18
CA ALA A 216 -15.97 5.98 -7.15
C ALA A 216 -16.26 7.45 -6.84
N ALA A 217 -16.57 7.77 -5.58
CA ALA A 217 -17.04 9.10 -5.17
C ALA A 217 -16.01 10.22 -5.38
N TRP A 218 -14.73 9.87 -5.43
CA TRP A 218 -13.62 10.83 -5.67
C TRP A 218 -13.37 11.13 -7.14
N ILE A 219 -13.99 10.40 -8.07
CA ILE A 219 -13.84 10.62 -9.51
C ILE A 219 -15.06 11.39 -10.01
N GLN A 220 -14.84 12.62 -10.47
CA GLN A 220 -15.94 13.49 -10.95
C GLN A 220 -16.33 13.25 -12.41
N ASP A 221 -15.50 12.51 -13.18
CA ASP A 221 -15.75 12.28 -14.60
C ASP A 221 -16.96 11.34 -14.78
N PRO A 222 -18.01 11.78 -15.52
CA PRO A 222 -19.23 10.98 -15.75
C PRO A 222 -18.97 9.64 -16.43
N PHE A 223 -17.83 9.48 -17.09
CA PHE A 223 -17.41 8.22 -17.69
C PHE A 223 -17.33 7.08 -16.67
N PHE A 224 -16.96 7.38 -15.42
CA PHE A 224 -16.91 6.39 -14.33
C PHE A 224 -18.26 6.15 -13.65
N HIS A 225 -19.22 7.02 -13.85
CA HIS A 225 -20.57 6.89 -13.25
C HIS A 225 -21.52 6.05 -14.11
N GLN A 226 -20.97 5.01 -14.74
CA GLN A 226 -21.72 4.06 -15.58
C GLN A 226 -21.49 2.64 -15.07
N LYS A 227 -22.59 1.86 -14.99
CA LYS A 227 -22.50 0.44 -14.63
C LYS A 227 -21.77 -0.34 -15.72
N ARG A 228 -20.74 -1.08 -15.33
CA ARG A 228 -19.95 -1.92 -16.21
C ARG A 228 -19.96 -3.35 -15.72
N MET A 229 -19.87 -4.30 -16.62
CA MET A 229 -19.90 -5.72 -16.32
C MET A 229 -18.53 -6.34 -16.62
N TRP A 230 -18.18 -7.39 -15.90
CA TRP A 230 -16.98 -8.20 -16.12
C TRP A 230 -17.39 -9.64 -16.49
N PRO A 231 -16.75 -10.27 -17.49
CA PRO A 231 -15.93 -9.65 -18.54
C PRO A 231 -16.75 -8.71 -19.43
N GLY A 232 -16.09 -7.82 -20.19
CA GLY A 232 -16.82 -6.86 -21.00
C GLY A 232 -15.97 -6.03 -21.96
N GLU A 233 -16.69 -5.24 -22.76
CA GLU A 233 -16.12 -4.23 -23.65
C GLU A 233 -16.16 -2.88 -22.97
N TYR A 234 -15.03 -2.19 -22.93
CA TYR A 234 -14.90 -0.86 -22.33
C TYR A 234 -14.44 0.12 -23.41
N PRO A 235 -15.38 0.89 -23.99
CA PRO A 235 -15.07 1.83 -25.05
C PRO A 235 -14.20 2.97 -24.51
N ALA A 236 -13.29 3.47 -25.35
CA ALA A 236 -12.56 4.68 -25.03
C ALA A 236 -13.54 5.86 -24.92
N PRO A 237 -13.39 6.77 -23.93
CA PRO A 237 -14.14 8.00 -23.89
C PRO A 237 -13.77 8.92 -25.06
N ASP A 238 -14.69 9.77 -25.48
CA ASP A 238 -14.41 10.81 -26.43
C ASP A 238 -13.69 11.98 -25.75
N GLY A 239 -12.80 12.68 -26.52
CA GLY A 239 -12.16 13.92 -26.08
C GLY A 239 -11.00 13.78 -25.10
N GLU A 240 -10.84 14.79 -24.23
CA GLU A 240 -9.67 14.92 -23.32
C GLU A 240 -9.57 13.82 -22.24
N ALA A 241 -10.68 13.17 -21.89
CA ALA A 241 -10.67 12.07 -20.93
C ALA A 241 -9.77 10.90 -21.36
N LYS A 242 -9.61 10.71 -22.68
CA LYS A 242 -8.76 9.69 -23.26
C LYS A 242 -7.27 9.89 -22.93
N THR A 243 -6.83 11.12 -22.71
CA THR A 243 -5.42 11.47 -22.45
C THR A 243 -5.07 11.56 -20.96
N LYS A 244 -6.06 11.82 -20.11
CA LYS A 244 -5.84 12.02 -18.67
C LYS A 244 -5.81 10.73 -17.86
N LEU A 245 -6.44 9.69 -18.36
CA LEU A 245 -6.57 8.41 -17.66
C LEU A 245 -5.85 7.38 -18.51
N ASN A 246 -4.70 6.90 -18.09
CA ASN A 246 -3.95 5.80 -18.72
C ASN A 246 -4.80 4.50 -18.63
N MET A 247 -5.96 4.49 -19.31
CA MET A 247 -6.92 3.40 -19.22
C MET A 247 -6.78 2.46 -20.38
N ASP A 248 -6.78 1.20 -20.06
CA ASP A 248 -6.90 0.13 -21.03
C ASP A 248 -8.35 0.00 -21.49
N PHE A 249 -8.63 0.49 -22.69
CA PHE A 249 -9.93 0.35 -23.35
C PHE A 249 -10.00 -0.92 -24.19
N GLY A 250 -11.20 -1.31 -24.62
CA GLY A 250 -11.50 -2.48 -25.43
C GLY A 250 -12.01 -3.66 -24.62
N THR A 251 -11.94 -4.84 -25.21
CA THR A 251 -12.44 -6.08 -24.57
C THR A 251 -11.51 -6.54 -23.45
N TRP A 252 -12.08 -6.75 -22.27
CA TRP A 252 -11.39 -7.30 -21.11
C TRP A 252 -11.99 -8.64 -20.69
N ASP A 253 -11.13 -9.64 -20.60
CA ASP A 253 -11.39 -11.00 -20.14
C ASP A 253 -10.23 -11.48 -19.26
N LYS A 254 -10.26 -12.77 -18.89
CA LYS A 254 -9.20 -13.38 -18.07
C LYS A 254 -7.83 -13.36 -18.74
N ASP A 255 -7.79 -13.53 -20.04
CA ASP A 255 -6.51 -13.62 -20.78
C ASP A 255 -5.86 -12.27 -20.85
N ARG A 256 -6.63 -11.22 -21.12
CA ARG A 256 -6.13 -9.85 -21.08
C ARG A 256 -5.71 -9.41 -19.69
N LEU A 257 -6.49 -9.77 -18.65
CA LEU A 257 -6.10 -9.51 -17.27
C LEU A 257 -4.78 -10.23 -16.92
N ARG A 258 -4.64 -11.50 -17.31
CA ARG A 258 -3.39 -12.24 -17.12
C ARG A 258 -2.21 -11.55 -17.82
N LYS A 259 -2.41 -11.07 -19.04
CA LYS A 259 -1.39 -10.34 -19.79
C LYS A 259 -0.98 -9.03 -19.11
N SER A 260 -1.91 -8.33 -18.48
CA SER A 260 -1.60 -7.08 -17.77
C SER A 260 -0.69 -7.25 -16.55
N ILE A 261 -0.56 -8.48 -16.02
CA ILE A 261 0.34 -8.80 -14.89
C ILE A 261 1.53 -9.68 -15.32
N GLU A 262 1.80 -9.78 -16.63
CA GLU A 262 2.79 -10.71 -17.18
C GLU A 262 4.20 -10.47 -16.62
N ASN A 263 4.64 -9.20 -16.51
CA ASN A 263 5.97 -8.88 -15.96
C ASN A 263 6.14 -9.36 -14.51
N ALA A 264 5.09 -9.29 -13.70
CA ALA A 264 5.14 -9.81 -12.33
C ALA A 264 5.19 -11.36 -12.31
N LEU A 265 4.50 -12.01 -13.24
CA LEU A 265 4.57 -13.48 -13.40
C LEU A 265 5.93 -13.93 -13.92
N GLU A 266 6.53 -13.22 -14.88
CA GLU A 266 7.88 -13.48 -15.39
C GLU A 266 8.94 -13.29 -14.29
N PHE A 267 8.83 -12.23 -13.50
CA PHE A 267 9.70 -11.99 -12.34
C PHE A 267 9.64 -13.17 -11.36
N ARG A 268 8.43 -13.58 -10.98
CA ARG A 268 8.21 -14.75 -10.11
C ARG A 268 8.87 -16.00 -10.66
N GLN A 269 8.67 -16.28 -11.95
CA GLN A 269 9.21 -17.48 -12.59
C GLN A 269 10.74 -17.43 -12.71
N LYS A 270 11.29 -16.27 -13.07
CA LYS A 270 12.72 -16.07 -13.29
C LYS A 270 13.53 -16.25 -12.03
N TYR A 271 13.03 -15.74 -10.90
CA TYR A 271 13.76 -15.69 -9.65
C TYR A 271 13.27 -16.69 -8.61
N ASP A 272 12.21 -17.44 -8.91
CA ASP A 272 11.55 -18.39 -7.98
C ASP A 272 11.14 -17.75 -6.64
N LEU A 273 10.64 -16.51 -6.69
CA LEU A 273 10.30 -15.70 -5.52
C LEU A 273 8.78 -15.56 -5.34
N PRO A 274 8.29 -15.44 -4.09
CA PRO A 274 6.86 -15.21 -3.86
C PRO A 274 6.43 -13.83 -4.35
N VAL A 275 5.37 -13.79 -5.16
CA VAL A 275 4.72 -12.57 -5.63
C VAL A 275 3.24 -12.60 -5.25
N ALA A 276 2.74 -11.51 -4.66
CA ALA A 276 1.36 -11.31 -4.24
C ALA A 276 0.71 -10.10 -4.96
N CYS A 277 -0.63 -10.08 -5.00
CA CYS A 277 -1.43 -8.97 -5.50
C CYS A 277 -2.37 -8.48 -4.39
#